data_36ecfb8b1033dff8bb6e80b5aa9fac23
#
_entry.id   36ecfb8b1033dff8bb6e80b5aa9fac23
#
_cell.length_a   1.000
_cell.length_b   1.000
_cell.length_c   1.000
_cell.angle_alpha   90.00
_cell.angle_beta   90.00
_cell.angle_gamma   90.00
#
_symmetry.space_group_name_H-M   'P 1'
#
loop_
_entity.id
_entity.type
_entity.pdbx_description
1 polymer ?
#
loop_
_entity_poly.entity_id
_entity_poly.type
_entity_poly.pdbx_seq_one_letter_code
_entity_poly.pdbx_strand_id
1 'polypeptide(L)'
;MASTIPRESSQSTHTNPVQSPPTHIASSQSPLLLLSNTSNLMSINLDYTNYIQWKYQLITILEAYSLIKHINGTTLKPSPLVLDAIGNPTSIVNPNFQTWKIKEKALLSLINSTLTPQVFSLVFGITSSREV
;
A
#
# COMPACT_ATOMS: atom_id res chain seq x y z
N MET A 1 66.08 37.97 -8.72
CA MET A 1 65.40 36.92 -9.53
C MET A 1 64.31 36.37 -8.68
N ALA A 2 63.10 36.67 -9.01
CA ALA A 2 61.92 36.13 -8.33
C ALA A 2 61.54 34.83 -8.95
N SER A 3 61.58 33.74 -8.22
CA SER A 3 61.04 32.47 -8.65
C SER A 3 59.56 32.46 -8.27
N THR A 4 58.74 32.49 -9.27
CA THR A 4 57.32 32.29 -9.09
C THR A 4 57.06 30.81 -8.88
N ILE A 5 56.58 30.45 -7.71
CA ILE A 5 56.06 29.13 -7.41
C ILE A 5 54.65 29.09 -7.93
N PRO A 6 54.33 28.21 -8.86
CA PRO A 6 52.91 28.02 -9.24
C PRO A 6 52.14 27.48 -8.04
N ARG A 7 51.16 28.22 -7.61
CA ARG A 7 50.18 27.72 -6.64
C ARG A 7 49.31 26.70 -7.34
N GLU A 8 49.51 25.46 -7.06
CA GLU A 8 48.52 24.46 -7.35
C GLU A 8 47.31 24.73 -6.45
N SER A 9 46.28 25.26 -7.06
CA SER A 9 44.97 25.22 -6.43
C SER A 9 44.47 23.78 -6.52
N SER A 10 44.59 23.07 -5.44
CA SER A 10 43.88 21.77 -5.33
C SER A 10 42.39 22.07 -5.31
N GLN A 11 41.77 21.91 -6.46
CA GLN A 11 40.33 21.81 -6.48
C GLN A 11 39.96 20.47 -5.88
N SER A 12 39.53 20.48 -4.65
CA SER A 12 38.81 19.37 -4.11
C SER A 12 37.47 19.32 -4.83
N THR A 13 37.35 18.45 -5.78
CA THR A 13 36.05 18.12 -6.35
C THR A 13 35.25 17.38 -5.25
N HIS A 14 34.40 18.11 -4.57
CA HIS A 14 33.36 17.49 -3.79
C HIS A 14 32.40 16.85 -4.78
N THR A 15 32.62 15.61 -5.11
CA THR A 15 31.59 14.78 -5.69
C THR A 15 30.58 14.50 -4.57
N ASN A 16 29.53 15.26 -4.54
CA ASN A 16 28.37 14.86 -3.76
C ASN A 16 27.94 13.49 -4.27
N PRO A 17 27.81 12.50 -3.39
CA PRO A 17 27.20 11.25 -3.80
C PRO A 17 25.82 11.60 -4.33
N VAL A 18 25.59 11.31 -5.59
CA VAL A 18 24.28 11.37 -6.18
C VAL A 18 23.46 10.34 -5.42
N GLN A 19 22.67 10.79 -4.47
CA GLN A 19 21.66 9.94 -3.88
C GLN A 19 20.68 9.60 -4.97
N SER A 20 20.74 8.38 -5.44
CA SER A 20 19.71 7.83 -6.28
C SER A 20 18.36 7.99 -5.54
N PRO A 21 17.33 8.54 -6.17
CA PRO A 21 16.04 8.60 -5.52
C PRO A 21 15.62 7.16 -5.16
N PRO A 22 15.08 6.92 -3.97
CA PRO A 22 14.63 5.61 -3.59
C PRO A 22 13.56 5.15 -4.58
N THR A 23 13.87 4.10 -5.33
CA THR A 23 12.99 3.50 -6.35
C THR A 23 11.77 2.77 -5.77
N HIS A 24 11.58 2.83 -4.45
CA HIS A 24 10.55 2.06 -3.73
C HIS A 24 9.43 2.91 -3.12
N ILE A 25 9.28 4.17 -3.55
CA ILE A 25 8.26 5.08 -2.98
C ILE A 25 6.84 4.54 -3.23
N ALA A 26 6.61 3.83 -4.33
CA ALA A 26 5.28 3.32 -4.68
C ALA A 26 4.80 2.14 -3.83
N SER A 27 5.72 1.37 -3.20
CA SER A 27 5.37 0.17 -2.42
C SER A 27 5.26 0.42 -0.92
N SER A 28 5.64 1.61 -0.45
CA SER A 28 5.70 1.95 0.97
C SER A 28 4.72 3.05 1.40
N GLN A 29 3.68 3.31 0.61
CA GLN A 29 2.63 4.23 1.06
C GLN A 29 1.96 3.69 2.31
N SER A 30 1.89 4.52 3.36
CA SER A 30 1.18 4.14 4.56
C SER A 30 -0.30 3.86 4.24
N PRO A 31 -0.96 2.91 4.91
CA PRO A 31 -2.38 2.64 4.70
C PRO A 31 -3.27 3.87 4.87
N LEU A 32 -2.90 4.79 5.76
CA LEU A 32 -3.63 6.05 5.95
C LEU A 32 -3.54 6.96 4.74
N LEU A 33 -2.36 7.07 4.13
CA LEU A 33 -2.18 7.85 2.92
C LEU A 33 -2.95 7.24 1.75
N LEU A 34 -2.94 5.92 1.64
CA LEU A 34 -3.72 5.18 0.66
C LEU A 34 -5.22 5.49 0.80
N LEU A 35 -5.77 5.39 2.01
CA LEU A 35 -7.17 5.70 2.30
C LEU A 35 -7.52 7.14 1.92
N SER A 36 -6.66 8.10 2.29
CA SER A 36 -6.87 9.50 1.98
C SER A 36 -6.91 9.77 0.48
N ASN A 37 -5.97 9.20 -0.27
CA ASN A 37 -5.88 9.39 -1.71
C ASN A 37 -7.03 8.71 -2.45
N THR A 38 -7.38 7.49 -2.09
CA THR A 38 -8.43 6.73 -2.78
C THR A 38 -9.82 7.26 -2.48
N SER A 39 -10.08 7.75 -1.27
CA SER A 39 -11.35 8.39 -0.93
C SER A 39 -11.65 9.60 -1.81
N ASN A 40 -10.61 10.36 -2.19
CA ASN A 40 -10.74 11.49 -3.09
C ASN A 40 -10.96 11.09 -4.55
N LEU A 41 -10.58 9.89 -4.94
CA LEU A 41 -10.73 9.38 -6.30
C LEU A 41 -12.09 8.73 -6.56
N MET A 42 -12.76 8.25 -5.51
CA MET A 42 -14.10 7.68 -5.64
C MET A 42 -15.15 8.79 -5.71
N SER A 43 -15.78 8.94 -6.85
CA SER A 43 -16.86 9.90 -7.07
C SER A 43 -18.27 9.33 -6.91
N ILE A 44 -18.37 8.01 -6.81
CA ILE A 44 -19.64 7.27 -6.76
C ILE A 44 -19.66 6.44 -5.47
N ASN A 45 -20.72 6.61 -4.68
CA ASN A 45 -21.02 5.72 -3.56
C ASN A 45 -21.99 4.63 -4.03
N LEU A 46 -21.72 3.38 -3.63
CA LEU A 46 -22.53 2.25 -4.02
C LEU A 46 -23.94 2.35 -3.42
N ASP A 47 -24.93 2.31 -4.31
CA ASP A 47 -26.34 2.11 -3.98
C ASP A 47 -26.92 0.92 -4.77
N TYR A 48 -28.22 0.73 -4.70
CA TYR A 48 -28.87 -0.40 -5.40
C TYR A 48 -28.93 -0.27 -6.92
N THR A 49 -28.55 0.89 -7.48
CA THR A 49 -28.74 1.21 -8.90
C THR A 49 -27.44 1.32 -9.69
N ASN A 50 -26.27 1.46 -9.01
CA ASN A 50 -25.03 1.83 -9.67
C ASN A 50 -23.87 0.84 -9.46
N TYR A 51 -24.17 -0.43 -9.20
CA TYR A 51 -23.15 -1.44 -8.88
C TYR A 51 -22.05 -1.54 -9.94
N ILE A 52 -22.41 -1.53 -11.22
CA ILE A 52 -21.44 -1.70 -12.32
C ILE A 52 -20.49 -0.50 -12.39
N GLN A 53 -21.00 0.71 -12.30
CA GLN A 53 -20.20 1.93 -12.34
C GLN A 53 -19.28 2.02 -11.12
N TRP A 54 -19.82 1.72 -9.93
CA TRP A 54 -19.05 1.68 -8.70
C TRP A 54 -17.95 0.63 -8.75
N LYS A 55 -18.26 -0.57 -9.17
CA LYS A 55 -17.30 -1.68 -9.31
C LYS A 55 -16.17 -1.32 -10.27
N TYR A 56 -16.50 -0.76 -11.42
CA TYR A 56 -15.52 -0.35 -12.42
C TYR A 56 -14.56 0.70 -11.83
N GLN A 57 -15.08 1.71 -11.17
CA GLN A 57 -14.26 2.76 -10.58
C GLN A 57 -13.36 2.20 -9.46
N LEU A 58 -13.92 1.38 -8.58
CA LEU A 58 -13.15 0.77 -7.49
C LEU A 58 -12.03 -0.12 -8.01
N ILE A 59 -12.32 -1.02 -8.96
CA ILE A 59 -11.30 -1.91 -9.54
C ILE A 59 -10.20 -1.11 -10.21
N THR A 60 -10.53 -0.08 -10.96
CA THR A 60 -9.54 0.78 -11.62
C THR A 60 -8.60 1.43 -10.60
N ILE A 61 -9.12 1.90 -9.48
CA ILE A 61 -8.31 2.48 -8.40
C ILE A 61 -7.42 1.41 -7.76
N LEU A 62 -7.97 0.24 -7.46
CA LEU A 62 -7.21 -0.85 -6.84
C LEU A 62 -6.09 -1.37 -7.75
N GLU A 63 -6.32 -1.42 -9.05
CA GLU A 63 -5.29 -1.77 -10.03
C GLU A 63 -4.18 -0.72 -10.06
N ALA A 64 -4.54 0.57 -10.07
CA ALA A 64 -3.58 1.67 -10.06
C ALA A 64 -2.66 1.65 -8.84
N TYR A 65 -3.14 1.20 -7.69
CA TYR A 65 -2.37 1.06 -6.47
C TYR A 65 -1.81 -0.36 -6.23
N SER A 66 -1.94 -1.26 -7.21
CA SER A 66 -1.47 -2.65 -7.12
C SER A 66 -2.11 -3.45 -5.98
N LEU A 67 -3.35 -3.14 -5.64
CA LEU A 67 -4.07 -3.76 -4.53
C LEU A 67 -5.06 -4.83 -4.96
N ILE A 68 -5.32 -4.96 -6.26
CA ILE A 68 -6.32 -5.91 -6.75
C ILE A 68 -5.97 -7.36 -6.40
N LYS A 69 -4.69 -7.70 -6.35
CA LYS A 69 -4.22 -9.04 -5.99
C LYS A 69 -4.57 -9.42 -4.56
N HIS A 70 -4.66 -8.46 -3.67
CA HIS A 70 -5.06 -8.69 -2.28
C HIS A 70 -6.53 -9.11 -2.20
N ILE A 71 -7.39 -8.44 -2.95
CA ILE A 71 -8.85 -8.69 -2.96
C ILE A 71 -9.21 -9.96 -3.71
N ASN A 72 -8.60 -10.20 -4.87
CA ASN A 72 -8.92 -11.39 -5.68
C ASN A 72 -8.30 -12.69 -5.16
N GLY A 73 -7.52 -12.62 -4.06
CA GLY A 73 -6.91 -13.78 -3.43
C GLY A 73 -5.62 -14.27 -4.08
N THR A 74 -5.06 -13.55 -5.04
CA THR A 74 -3.75 -13.87 -5.63
C THR A 74 -2.63 -13.70 -4.61
N THR A 75 -2.73 -12.69 -3.74
CA THR A 75 -1.84 -12.54 -2.59
C THR A 75 -2.38 -13.36 -1.43
N LEU A 76 -1.64 -14.39 -1.02
CA LEU A 76 -2.05 -15.27 0.06
C LEU A 76 -1.88 -14.60 1.43
N LYS A 77 -2.79 -14.93 2.34
CA LYS A 77 -2.69 -14.54 3.73
C LYS A 77 -1.47 -15.23 4.37
N PRO A 78 -0.49 -14.48 4.89
CA PRO A 78 0.65 -15.07 5.60
C PRO A 78 0.23 -15.74 6.90
N SER A 79 1.06 -16.67 7.38
CA SER A 79 0.88 -17.26 8.70
C SER A 79 1.06 -16.19 9.80
N PRO A 80 0.20 -16.16 10.84
CA PRO A 80 0.34 -15.20 11.95
C PRO A 80 1.67 -15.32 12.71
N LEU A 81 2.20 -16.54 12.79
CA LEU A 81 3.47 -16.84 13.45
C LEU A 81 4.48 -17.36 12.43
N VAL A 82 5.75 -17.10 12.69
CA VAL A 82 6.84 -17.66 11.89
C VAL A 82 6.82 -19.19 12.07
N LEU A 83 6.89 -19.92 10.95
CA LEU A 83 6.95 -21.39 10.96
C LEU A 83 8.40 -21.85 11.07
N ASP A 84 8.61 -22.95 11.78
CA ASP A 84 9.92 -23.62 11.84
C ASP A 84 10.19 -24.44 10.56
N ALA A 85 11.34 -25.10 10.50
CA ALA A 85 11.75 -25.89 9.32
C ALA A 85 10.81 -27.05 8.98
N ILE A 86 10.00 -27.51 9.94
CA ILE A 86 9.03 -28.60 9.75
C ILE A 86 7.59 -28.08 9.57
N GLY A 87 7.39 -26.78 9.54
CA GLY A 87 6.09 -26.17 9.33
C GLY A 87 5.25 -25.97 10.60
N ASN A 88 5.82 -26.15 11.79
CA ASN A 88 5.14 -25.88 13.04
C ASN A 88 5.24 -24.41 13.44
N PRO A 89 4.18 -23.80 14.02
CA PRO A 89 4.23 -22.41 14.43
C PRO A 89 5.19 -22.20 15.59
N THR A 90 6.02 -21.16 15.50
CA THR A 90 6.87 -20.68 16.60
C THR A 90 6.14 -19.63 17.42
N SER A 91 6.78 -19.14 18.49
CA SER A 91 6.26 -18.01 19.28
C SER A 91 6.56 -16.63 18.66
N ILE A 92 7.23 -16.59 17.51
CA ILE A 92 7.66 -15.36 16.86
C ILE A 92 6.54 -14.85 15.94
N VAL A 93 6.12 -13.59 16.11
CA VAL A 93 5.13 -12.96 15.25
C VAL A 93 5.71 -12.75 13.86
N ASN A 94 4.94 -13.15 12.84
CA ASN A 94 5.36 -12.97 11.45
C ASN A 94 5.11 -11.51 11.01
N PRO A 95 6.15 -10.73 10.69
CA PRO A 95 5.98 -9.35 10.25
C PRO A 95 5.20 -9.23 8.94
N ASN A 96 5.27 -10.22 8.05
CA ASN A 96 4.50 -10.25 6.81
C ASN A 96 3.00 -10.36 7.08
N PHE A 97 2.61 -11.09 8.11
CA PHE A 97 1.22 -11.16 8.55
C PHE A 97 0.72 -9.81 9.06
N GLN A 98 1.52 -9.09 9.84
CA GLN A 98 1.15 -7.77 10.35
C GLN A 98 0.95 -6.78 9.21
N THR A 99 1.84 -6.76 8.23
CA THR A 99 1.72 -5.93 7.03
C THR A 99 0.47 -6.28 6.23
N TRP A 100 0.20 -7.55 6.04
CA TRP A 100 -1.00 -8.05 5.35
C TRP A 100 -2.27 -7.61 6.08
N LYS A 101 -2.29 -7.77 7.41
CA LYS A 101 -3.44 -7.41 8.25
C LYS A 101 -3.75 -5.91 8.20
N ILE A 102 -2.73 -5.05 8.24
CA ILE A 102 -2.90 -3.59 8.14
C ILE A 102 -3.50 -3.23 6.76
N LYS A 103 -2.98 -3.81 5.69
CA LYS A 103 -3.50 -3.62 4.34
C LYS A 103 -4.95 -4.09 4.22
N GLU A 104 -5.28 -5.24 4.78
CA GLU A 104 -6.63 -5.79 4.82
C GLU A 104 -7.61 -4.83 5.49
N LYS A 105 -7.25 -4.29 6.65
CA LYS A 105 -8.09 -3.35 7.38
C LYS A 105 -8.24 -2.02 6.64
N ALA A 106 -7.17 -1.54 6.00
CA ALA A 106 -7.22 -0.33 5.19
C ALA A 106 -8.15 -0.49 3.98
N LEU A 107 -8.08 -1.63 3.28
CA LEU A 107 -8.94 -1.93 2.15
C LEU A 107 -10.41 -2.08 2.56
N LEU A 108 -10.67 -2.78 3.64
CA LEU A 108 -12.02 -2.93 4.17
C LEU A 108 -12.63 -1.58 4.54
N SER A 109 -11.87 -0.72 5.19
CA SER A 109 -12.29 0.65 5.53
C SER A 109 -12.57 1.48 4.28
N LEU A 110 -11.71 1.37 3.26
CA LEU A 110 -11.90 2.05 1.99
C LEU A 110 -13.20 1.61 1.32
N ILE A 111 -13.41 0.32 1.16
CA ILE A 111 -14.62 -0.22 0.52
C ILE A 111 -15.86 0.25 1.28
N ASN A 112 -15.87 0.11 2.60
CA ASN A 112 -17.00 0.53 3.44
C ASN A 112 -17.29 2.03 3.31
N SER A 113 -16.26 2.87 3.17
CA SER A 113 -16.42 4.32 3.01
C SER A 113 -17.08 4.71 1.68
N THR A 114 -17.09 3.81 0.70
CA THR A 114 -17.71 4.03 -0.61
C THR A 114 -19.14 3.53 -0.70
N LEU A 115 -19.69 3.01 0.39
CA LEU A 115 -21.05 2.48 0.43
C LEU A 115 -22.02 3.54 0.96
N THR A 116 -23.25 3.55 0.40
CA THR A 116 -24.34 4.31 1.03
C THR A 116 -24.75 3.64 2.34
N PRO A 117 -25.39 4.36 3.29
CA PRO A 117 -25.82 3.76 4.55
C PRO A 117 -26.71 2.53 4.39
N GLN A 118 -27.56 2.51 3.38
CA GLN A 118 -28.45 1.38 3.08
C GLN A 118 -27.67 0.13 2.69
N VAL A 119 -26.66 0.27 1.81
CA VAL A 119 -25.82 -0.84 1.39
C VAL A 119 -24.88 -1.25 2.52
N PHE A 120 -24.32 -0.30 3.26
CA PHE A 120 -23.45 -0.59 4.40
C PHE A 120 -24.14 -1.48 5.43
N SER A 121 -25.42 -1.29 5.67
CA SER A 121 -26.18 -2.12 6.63
C SER A 121 -26.24 -3.60 6.22
N LEU A 122 -26.11 -3.92 4.94
CA LEU A 122 -26.11 -5.30 4.43
C LEU A 122 -24.77 -6.00 4.64
N VAL A 123 -23.67 -5.23 4.67
CA VAL A 123 -22.31 -5.78 4.82
C VAL A 123 -21.75 -5.57 6.22
N PHE A 124 -22.54 -5.01 7.10
CA PHE A 124 -22.13 -4.77 8.48
C PHE A 124 -21.73 -6.08 9.16
N GLY A 125 -20.54 -6.13 9.72
CA GLY A 125 -20.01 -7.32 10.37
C GLY A 125 -19.12 -8.18 9.48
N ILE A 126 -19.04 -7.93 8.19
CA ILE A 126 -18.07 -8.58 7.32
C ILE A 126 -16.66 -8.06 7.66
N THR A 127 -15.75 -8.98 7.91
CA THR A 127 -14.41 -8.66 8.42
C THR A 127 -13.29 -8.78 7.36
N SER A 128 -13.62 -9.25 6.16
CA SER A 128 -12.67 -9.45 5.07
C SER A 128 -13.03 -8.58 3.88
N SER A 129 -12.03 -7.92 3.30
CA SER A 129 -12.20 -7.11 2.09
C SER A 129 -12.63 -7.92 0.86
N ARG A 130 -12.33 -9.22 0.85
CA ARG A 130 -12.76 -10.12 -0.24
C ARG A 130 -14.25 -10.44 -0.21
N GLU A 131 -14.86 -10.39 0.96
CA GLU A 131 -16.26 -10.80 1.16
C GLU A 131 -17.24 -9.65 0.95
N VAL A 132 -16.75 -8.41 0.98
CA VAL A 132 -17.55 -7.23 0.68
C VAL A 132 -17.75 -7.06 -0.81
#